data_55ff6b2769719ad42b768d204a1ace24
#
_entry.id   55ff6b2769719ad42b768d204a1ace24
#
_cell.length_a   1.000
_cell.length_b   1.000
_cell.length_c   1.000
_cell.angle_alpha   90.00
_cell.angle_beta   90.00
_cell.angle_gamma   90.00
#
_symmetry.space_group_name_H-M   'P 1'
#
loop_
_entity.id
_entity.type
_entity.pdbx_description
1 polymer ?
#
loop_
_entity_poly.entity_id
_entity_poly.type
_entity_poly.pdbx_seq_one_letter_code
_entity_poly.pdbx_strand_id
1 'polypeptide(L)'
;GDVYKRQRPLDPAPKKIEEKPAEPEHKPSRIITSPVRGGQQVYAQGGDLIVLAPVSAGAELLADGNIHVYAPMRGRALAGIKGNTKARIFCQQMGAEMLSIAGHYKVAEDLRRDPLWGDAIQVSLSGDVLNITRL
;
A
#
# COMPACT_ATOMS: atom_id res chain seq x y z
N GLY A 1 11.00 57.23 -0.88
CA GLY A 1 10.98 56.72 -1.17
C GLY A 1 11.12 56.16 -0.72
N ASP A 2 10.93 56.04 -0.99
CA ASP A 2 10.93 55.37 -1.04
C ASP A 2 10.70 54.72 -0.66
N VAL A 3 10.44 55.14 -0.59
CA VAL A 3 10.10 54.48 -0.67
C VAL A 3 10.14 53.67 -0.65
N TYR A 4 10.03 53.45 -0.84
CA TYR A 4 9.92 52.48 -1.13
C TYR A 4 10.43 51.74 -0.86
N LYS A 5 10.35 51.73 -0.99
CA LYS A 5 10.70 50.95 -1.04
C LYS A 5 10.74 50.15 -0.45
N ARG A 6 10.32 50.69 -0.52
CA ARG A 6 10.26 49.96 -0.25
C ARG A 6 9.85 49.15 -0.13
N GLN A 7 9.59 49.22 -0.20
CA GLN A 7 9.15 48.42 -0.38
C GLN A 7 9.07 47.41 -0.37
N ARG A 8 8.90 47.55 -0.43
CA ARG A 8 8.75 46.60 -0.69
C ARG A 8 8.98 45.74 -0.30
N PRO A 9 8.72 45.79 -0.29
CA PRO A 9 8.76 44.75 -0.23
C PRO A 9 8.63 43.98 0.08
N LEU A 10 8.44 43.89 -0.02
CA LEU A 10 8.19 42.99 -0.14
C LEU A 10 8.00 42.12 -0.05
N ASP A 11 7.83 42.16 -0.12
CA ASP A 11 7.54 41.23 -0.33
C ASP A 11 7.78 40.38 0.01
N PRO A 12 7.61 40.39 0.09
CA PRO A 12 7.69 39.43 0.13
C PRO A 12 7.75 38.57 0.43
N ALA A 13 7.60 38.43 0.51
CA ALA A 13 7.52 37.52 0.28
C ALA A 13 7.56 36.75 0.43
N PRO A 14 7.56 36.59 0.36
CA PRO A 14 7.49 35.65 0.17
C PRO A 14 7.47 34.89 0.37
N LYS A 15 7.42 34.81 0.19
CA LYS A 15 7.30 34.00 -0.03
C LYS A 15 7.31 33.09 0.35
N LYS A 16 7.07 32.93 0.54
CA LYS A 16 6.96 32.05 0.57
C LYS A 16 6.64 31.41 0.44
N ILE A 17 6.56 31.32 0.36
CA ILE A 17 6.25 30.56 -0.05
C ILE A 17 5.83 30.12 -0.10
N GLU A 18 5.71 30.48 -0.28
CA GLU A 18 5.23 29.91 -0.68
C GLU A 18 5.30 29.13 -0.61
N GLU A 19 5.25 29.14 -0.08
CA GLU A 19 5.17 28.12 -0.17
C GLU A 19 4.06 27.69 -0.30
N LYS A 20 3.74 27.65 -1.06
CA LYS A 20 2.60 26.95 -1.43
C LYS A 20 2.59 25.61 -0.74
N PRO A 21 1.45 25.16 -0.32
CA PRO A 21 1.45 23.81 0.20
C PRO A 21 2.08 22.97 -0.86
N ALA A 22 3.12 22.32 -0.48
CA ALA A 22 3.72 21.37 -1.36
C ALA A 22 2.60 20.49 -1.85
N GLU A 23 2.47 20.35 -3.13
CA GLU A 23 1.67 19.29 -3.66
C GLU A 23 2.11 18.03 -2.95
N PRO A 24 1.16 17.21 -2.51
CA PRO A 24 1.56 15.95 -1.93
C PRO A 24 2.48 15.26 -2.91
N GLU A 25 3.61 14.87 -2.42
CA GLU A 25 4.52 14.09 -3.22
C GLU A 25 3.77 12.91 -3.79
N HIS A 26 3.77 12.79 -5.08
CA HIS A 26 3.26 11.60 -5.73
C HIS A 26 4.32 10.53 -5.59
N LYS A 27 4.09 9.61 -4.66
CA LYS A 27 4.93 8.44 -4.60
C LYS A 27 4.39 7.47 -5.62
N PRO A 28 5.17 7.15 -6.65
CA PRO A 28 4.64 6.32 -7.72
C PRO A 28 4.30 4.94 -7.21
N SER A 29 3.14 4.45 -7.62
CA SER A 29 2.79 3.07 -7.39
C SER A 29 3.70 2.19 -8.22
N ARG A 30 4.02 1.02 -7.70
CA ARG A 30 4.75 0.03 -8.47
C ARG A 30 3.76 -0.95 -9.08
N ILE A 31 3.83 -1.11 -10.39
CA ILE A 31 2.90 -1.99 -11.12
C ILE A 31 3.68 -3.17 -11.66
N ILE A 32 3.20 -4.38 -11.37
CA ILE A 32 3.80 -5.63 -11.80
C ILE A 32 2.82 -6.30 -12.75
N THR A 33 3.27 -6.61 -13.96
CA THR A 33 2.43 -7.20 -14.99
C THR A 33 2.80 -8.64 -15.31
N SER A 34 3.87 -9.16 -14.73
CA SER A 34 4.28 -10.55 -14.93
C SER A 34 4.09 -11.35 -13.65
N PRO A 35 3.87 -12.66 -13.75
CA PRO A 35 3.68 -13.49 -12.55
C PRO A 35 4.82 -13.37 -11.57
N VAL A 36 4.49 -13.38 -10.28
CA VAL A 36 5.48 -13.38 -9.21
C VAL A 36 5.57 -14.81 -8.70
N ARG A 37 6.75 -15.41 -8.89
CA ARG A 37 6.94 -16.83 -8.63
C ARG A 37 7.51 -17.07 -7.24
N GLY A 38 7.41 -18.31 -6.79
CA GLY A 38 7.94 -18.71 -5.49
C GLY A 38 9.41 -18.31 -5.36
N GLY A 39 9.78 -17.79 -4.20
CA GLY A 39 11.12 -17.31 -3.93
C GLY A 39 11.39 -15.88 -4.38
N GLN A 40 10.50 -15.28 -5.13
CA GLN A 40 10.64 -13.89 -5.54
C GLN A 40 10.00 -12.95 -4.51
N GLN A 41 10.59 -11.77 -4.39
CA GLN A 41 10.12 -10.75 -3.48
C GLN A 41 10.00 -9.43 -4.25
N VAL A 42 8.87 -8.76 -4.09
CA VAL A 42 8.63 -7.46 -4.72
C VAL A 42 8.30 -6.45 -3.63
N TYR A 43 8.99 -5.32 -3.65
CA TYR A 43 8.79 -4.27 -2.66
C TYR A 43 8.49 -2.95 -3.35
N ALA A 44 7.36 -2.33 -2.97
CA ALA A 44 7.01 -0.97 -3.41
C ALA A 44 7.39 0.00 -2.30
N GLN A 45 8.59 0.52 -2.39
CA GLN A 45 9.10 1.45 -1.39
C GLN A 45 8.40 2.80 -1.50
N GLY A 46 7.82 3.24 -0.40
CA GLY A 46 7.20 4.56 -0.31
C GLY A 46 5.82 4.65 -0.95
N GLY A 47 5.28 3.57 -1.49
CA GLY A 47 4.02 3.63 -2.23
C GLY A 47 3.22 2.36 -2.19
N ASP A 48 2.29 2.26 -3.13
CA ASP A 48 1.42 1.10 -3.27
C ASP A 48 1.99 0.10 -4.27
N LEU A 49 1.60 -1.15 -4.11
CA LEU A 49 1.99 -2.22 -5.02
C LEU A 49 0.73 -2.73 -5.72
N ILE A 50 0.75 -2.73 -7.05
CA ILE A 50 -0.36 -3.22 -7.86
C ILE A 50 0.16 -4.38 -8.70
N VAL A 51 -0.44 -5.55 -8.53
CA VAL A 51 -0.01 -6.76 -9.23
C VAL A 51 -1.17 -7.22 -10.12
N LEU A 52 -0.89 -7.30 -11.42
CA LEU A 52 -1.89 -7.65 -12.42
C LEU A 52 -1.70 -9.08 -12.94
N ALA A 53 -0.91 -9.88 -12.23
CA ALA A 53 -0.60 -11.24 -12.63
C ALA A 53 -0.60 -12.15 -11.40
N PRO A 54 -0.71 -13.46 -11.59
CA PRO A 54 -0.77 -14.39 -10.46
C PRO A 54 0.46 -14.31 -9.55
N VAL A 55 0.21 -14.49 -8.26
CA VAL A 55 1.26 -14.52 -7.24
C VAL A 55 1.28 -15.93 -6.67
N SER A 56 2.36 -16.65 -6.92
CA SER A 56 2.49 -18.05 -6.56
C SER A 56 2.81 -18.23 -5.08
N ALA A 57 2.56 -19.42 -4.57
CA ALA A 57 3.01 -19.80 -3.24
C ALA A 57 4.51 -19.59 -3.13
N GLY A 58 4.97 -19.10 -1.98
CA GLY A 58 6.39 -18.81 -1.77
C GLY A 58 6.83 -17.45 -2.28
N ALA A 59 5.99 -16.72 -3.01
CA ALA A 59 6.29 -15.36 -3.41
C ALA A 59 5.90 -14.40 -2.30
N GLU A 60 6.56 -13.24 -2.27
CA GLU A 60 6.33 -12.27 -1.22
C GLU A 60 6.17 -10.87 -1.80
N LEU A 61 5.09 -10.21 -1.41
CA LEU A 61 4.79 -8.84 -1.82
C LEU A 61 4.88 -7.94 -0.60
N LEU A 62 5.60 -6.82 -0.74
CA LEU A 62 5.73 -5.85 0.33
C LEU A 62 5.44 -4.46 -0.20
N ALA A 63 4.79 -3.65 0.61
CA ALA A 63 4.54 -2.25 0.27
C ALA A 63 4.51 -1.40 1.52
N ASP A 64 4.99 -0.17 1.40
CA ASP A 64 4.84 0.80 2.48
C ASP A 64 3.39 1.27 2.56
N GLY A 65 2.69 1.26 1.45
CA GLY A 65 1.27 1.58 1.34
C GLY A 65 0.41 0.35 1.17
N ASN A 66 -0.54 0.44 0.23
CA ASN A 66 -1.52 -0.61 -0.03
C ASN A 66 -0.98 -1.65 -1.02
N ILE A 67 -1.62 -2.82 -1.02
CA ILE A 67 -1.32 -3.87 -2.01
C ILE A 67 -2.62 -4.24 -2.72
N HIS A 68 -2.57 -4.25 -4.04
CA HIS A 68 -3.68 -4.67 -4.90
C HIS A 68 -3.23 -5.85 -5.74
N VAL A 69 -3.95 -6.96 -5.67
CA VAL A 69 -3.64 -8.13 -6.50
C VAL A 69 -4.90 -8.49 -7.29
N TYR A 70 -4.85 -8.23 -8.60
CA TYR A 70 -5.98 -8.47 -9.49
C TYR A 70 -5.84 -9.77 -10.26
N ALA A 71 -5.40 -10.82 -9.56
CA ALA A 71 -5.18 -12.17 -10.07
C ALA A 71 -5.13 -13.12 -8.88
N PRO A 72 -5.03 -14.42 -9.11
CA PRO A 72 -4.93 -15.34 -7.95
C PRO A 72 -3.77 -14.99 -7.06
N MET A 73 -4.04 -14.88 -5.77
CA MET A 73 -3.04 -14.55 -4.75
C MET A 73 -2.81 -15.75 -3.86
N ARG A 74 -1.66 -16.40 -4.00
CA ARG A 74 -1.31 -17.58 -3.22
C ARG A 74 -0.05 -17.42 -2.39
N GLY A 75 0.58 -16.25 -2.47
CA GLY A 75 1.78 -15.96 -1.71
C GLY A 75 1.51 -15.18 -0.45
N ARG A 76 2.48 -14.37 -0.05
CA ARG A 76 2.38 -13.54 1.15
C ARG A 76 2.34 -12.08 0.76
N ALA A 77 1.46 -11.32 1.41
CA ALA A 77 1.34 -9.89 1.17
C ALA A 77 1.46 -9.14 2.49
N LEU A 78 2.42 -8.21 2.54
CA LEU A 78 2.69 -7.41 3.72
C LEU A 78 2.57 -5.93 3.34
N ALA A 79 1.46 -5.33 3.73
CA ALA A 79 1.19 -3.92 3.47
C ALA A 79 1.54 -3.09 4.70
N GLY A 80 1.79 -1.80 4.48
CA GLY A 80 2.09 -0.89 5.58
C GLY A 80 3.29 -1.31 6.39
N ILE A 81 4.34 -1.81 5.75
CA ILE A 81 5.44 -2.46 6.48
C ILE A 81 6.22 -1.51 7.38
N LYS A 82 6.08 -0.21 7.17
CA LYS A 82 6.73 0.78 8.04
C LYS A 82 5.78 1.29 9.12
N GLY A 83 4.70 0.58 9.37
CA GLY A 83 3.78 0.90 10.45
C GLY A 83 2.53 1.64 10.05
N ASN A 84 2.22 1.73 8.75
CA ASN A 84 1.01 2.39 8.28
C ASN A 84 -0.21 1.50 8.58
N THR A 85 -0.92 1.80 9.65
CA THR A 85 -2.08 1.02 10.09
C THR A 85 -3.31 1.25 9.21
N LYS A 86 -3.26 2.22 8.31
CA LYS A 86 -4.36 2.51 7.39
C LYS A 86 -4.17 1.83 6.04
N ALA A 87 -3.06 1.14 5.84
CA ALA A 87 -2.83 0.39 4.62
C ALA A 87 -3.87 -0.73 4.49
N ARG A 88 -4.18 -1.08 3.25
CA ARG A 88 -5.16 -2.13 2.95
C ARG A 88 -4.60 -3.08 1.92
N ILE A 89 -5.17 -4.27 1.89
CA ILE A 89 -4.84 -5.27 0.89
C ILE A 89 -6.12 -5.61 0.14
N PHE A 90 -6.03 -5.60 -1.18
CA PHE A 90 -7.16 -5.94 -2.06
C PHE A 90 -6.76 -7.14 -2.89
N CYS A 91 -7.55 -8.20 -2.84
CA CYS A 91 -7.28 -9.41 -3.61
C CYS A 91 -8.52 -9.77 -4.42
N GLN A 92 -8.33 -10.04 -5.70
CA GLN A 92 -9.42 -10.52 -6.54
C GLN A 92 -9.76 -11.97 -6.23
N GLN A 93 -8.77 -12.77 -5.85
CA GLN A 93 -8.97 -14.17 -5.50
C GLN A 93 -8.00 -14.52 -4.37
N MET A 94 -8.50 -14.53 -3.15
CA MET A 94 -7.67 -14.67 -1.97
C MET A 94 -7.43 -16.14 -1.63
N GLY A 95 -6.18 -16.56 -1.77
CA GLY A 95 -5.72 -17.88 -1.37
C GLY A 95 -4.34 -17.78 -0.75
N ALA A 96 -4.11 -16.74 0.05
CA ALA A 96 -2.79 -16.35 0.50
C ALA A 96 -2.22 -17.23 1.59
N GLU A 97 -0.89 -17.31 1.64
CA GLU A 97 -0.18 -17.96 2.75
C GLU A 97 -0.17 -17.05 3.97
N MET A 98 -0.12 -15.74 3.75
CA MET A 98 -0.12 -14.77 4.84
C MET A 98 -0.56 -13.41 4.32
N LEU A 99 -1.36 -12.71 5.11
CA LEU A 99 -1.72 -11.32 4.87
C LEU A 99 -1.34 -10.54 6.11
N SER A 100 -0.66 -9.41 5.93
CA SER A 100 -0.18 -8.60 7.04
C SER A 100 -0.39 -7.12 6.75
N ILE A 101 -0.79 -6.38 7.78
CA ILE A 101 -0.86 -4.92 7.73
C ILE A 101 -0.17 -4.38 8.99
N ALA A 102 0.85 -3.56 8.77
CA ALA A 102 1.58 -2.91 9.87
C ALA A 102 2.02 -3.90 10.94
N GLY A 103 2.44 -5.11 10.52
CA GLY A 103 2.94 -6.12 11.43
C GLY A 103 1.90 -7.03 12.05
N HIS A 104 0.61 -6.75 11.85
CA HIS A 104 -0.46 -7.63 12.31
C HIS A 104 -0.85 -8.56 11.18
N TYR A 105 -0.92 -9.86 11.42
CA TYR A 105 -1.03 -10.81 10.32
C TYR A 105 -1.95 -11.97 10.63
N LYS A 106 -2.39 -12.63 9.55
CA LYS A 106 -3.07 -13.92 9.59
C LYS A 106 -2.37 -14.85 8.61
N VAL A 107 -2.17 -16.10 9.04
CA VAL A 107 -1.52 -17.11 8.21
C VAL A 107 -2.55 -18.01 7.54
N ALA A 108 -2.08 -18.84 6.60
CA ALA A 108 -2.94 -19.68 5.78
C ALA A 108 -3.92 -20.53 6.59
N GLU A 109 -3.48 -21.03 7.73
CA GLU A 109 -4.32 -21.87 8.57
C GLU A 109 -5.61 -21.14 8.97
N ASP A 110 -5.48 -19.86 9.37
CA ASP A 110 -6.63 -19.04 9.71
C ASP A 110 -7.39 -18.59 8.48
N LEU A 111 -6.67 -18.25 7.43
CA LEU A 111 -7.29 -17.72 6.21
C LEU A 111 -8.18 -18.77 5.54
N ARG A 112 -7.76 -20.04 5.56
CA ARG A 112 -8.56 -21.11 4.95
C ARG A 112 -9.87 -21.34 5.66
N ARG A 113 -9.97 -20.94 6.92
CA ARG A 113 -11.21 -21.06 7.69
C ARG A 113 -12.15 -19.90 7.49
N ASP A 114 -11.65 -18.83 6.87
CA ASP A 114 -12.48 -17.67 6.61
C ASP A 114 -13.50 -18.00 5.53
N PRO A 115 -14.78 -17.64 5.73
CA PRO A 115 -15.81 -17.91 4.71
C PRO A 115 -15.51 -17.27 3.36
N LEU A 116 -14.64 -16.26 3.32
CA LEU A 116 -14.30 -15.55 2.08
C LEU A 116 -13.07 -16.10 1.39
N TRP A 117 -12.55 -17.25 1.87
CA TRP A 117 -11.42 -17.90 1.21
C TRP A 117 -11.77 -18.17 -0.27
N GLY A 118 -10.90 -17.72 -1.16
CA GLY A 118 -11.10 -17.87 -2.59
C GLY A 118 -11.86 -16.74 -3.25
N ASP A 119 -12.44 -15.86 -2.48
CA ASP A 119 -13.27 -14.76 -2.98
C ASP A 119 -12.47 -13.47 -3.16
N ALA A 120 -13.14 -12.49 -3.78
CA ALA A 120 -12.60 -11.14 -3.88
C ALA A 120 -12.82 -10.43 -2.55
N ILE A 121 -11.73 -9.95 -1.95
CA ILE A 121 -11.77 -9.41 -0.59
C ILE A 121 -10.93 -8.14 -0.46
N GLN A 122 -11.21 -7.43 0.61
CA GLN A 122 -10.29 -6.40 1.09
C GLN A 122 -9.96 -6.68 2.55
N VAL A 123 -8.75 -6.31 2.94
CA VAL A 123 -8.27 -6.46 4.30
C VAL A 123 -7.93 -5.09 4.86
N SER A 124 -8.41 -4.80 6.04
CA SER A 124 -8.05 -3.59 6.77
C SER A 124 -7.75 -3.96 8.21
N LEU A 125 -7.10 -3.04 8.91
CA LEU A 125 -6.74 -3.25 10.31
C LEU A 125 -7.71 -2.46 11.18
N SER A 126 -8.29 -3.13 12.15
CA SER A 126 -9.17 -2.51 13.14
C SER A 126 -8.58 -2.81 14.50
N GLY A 127 -7.96 -1.79 15.13
CA GLY A 127 -7.17 -2.03 16.33
C GLY A 127 -6.00 -2.96 16.00
N ASP A 128 -5.99 -4.12 16.64
CA ASP A 128 -4.95 -5.12 16.45
C ASP A 128 -5.41 -6.29 15.59
N VAL A 129 -6.59 -6.20 14.98
CA VAL A 129 -7.21 -7.32 14.29
C VAL A 129 -7.37 -7.01 12.81
N LEU A 130 -6.98 -7.97 11.98
CA LEU A 130 -7.24 -7.89 10.54
C LEU A 130 -8.69 -8.19 10.27
N ASN A 131 -9.34 -7.30 9.55
CA ASN A 131 -10.71 -7.44 9.09
C ASN A 131 -10.71 -7.83 7.63
N ILE A 132 -11.35 -8.96 7.30
CA ILE A 132 -11.47 -9.42 5.92
C ILE A 132 -12.93 -9.26 5.54
N THR A 133 -13.18 -8.45 4.53
CA THR A 133 -14.54 -8.22 4.05
C THR A 133 -14.59 -8.43 2.55
N ARG A 134 -15.81 -8.66 2.04
CA ARG A 134 -16.01 -8.87 0.60
C ARG A 134 -15.80 -7.56 -0.14
N LEU A 135 -15.19 -7.67 -1.28
CA LEU A 135 -14.94 -6.52 -2.15
C LEU A 135 -16.23 -6.06 -2.79
#